data_850dba9e8f0aff4226cfce097f39bfa3
#
_entry.id   850dba9e8f0aff4226cfce097f39bfa3
#
_cell.length_a   1.000
_cell.length_b   1.000
_cell.length_c   1.000
_cell.angle_alpha   90.00
_cell.angle_beta   90.00
_cell.angle_gamma   90.00
#
_symmetry.space_group_name_H-M   'P 1'
#
loop_
_entity.id
_entity.type
_entity.pdbx_description
1 polymer ?
#
loop_
_entity_poly.entity_id
_entity_poly.type
_entity_poly.pdbx_seq_one_letter_code
_entity_poly.pdbx_strand_id
1 'polypeptide(L)'
;GYFNLVDGYFSSYLLSIYVEEIPKMLRKQRIITVVTLIVFLVGVVSYVYTAPYAGNAGFSRMPGVRIGGNLTAAPKDFSSFNDAGTNLIMKLDGFPPFVVYLAFIGTPEGVITGTRPDGGYWPQRVRDGGDEGWLRIGDQTFAMKATEILGDAKLPLIELWRPRAARSRRAIAEAAGEKLSEAQEAGNRGSDSQLIPEIFLWTPR
;
A
#
# COMPACT_ATOMS: atom_id res chain seq x y z
N GLY A 1 63.47 -32.41 -36.06
CA GLY A 1 63.30 -30.96 -35.93
C GLY A 1 61.93 -30.41 -36.37
N TYR A 2 60.88 -31.29 -36.57
CA TYR A 2 59.54 -30.83 -37.06
C TYR A 2 58.47 -30.72 -35.97
N PHE A 3 58.73 -31.13 -34.74
CA PHE A 3 57.75 -31.12 -33.65
C PHE A 3 57.59 -29.77 -32.91
N ASN A 4 58.54 -28.89 -33.00
CA ASN A 4 58.53 -27.61 -32.24
C ASN A 4 57.82 -26.44 -32.97
N LEU A 5 57.45 -26.55 -34.23
CA LEU A 5 56.78 -25.48 -34.99
C LEU A 5 55.27 -25.50 -34.87
N VAL A 6 54.69 -26.69 -34.71
CA VAL A 6 53.22 -26.86 -34.64
C VAL A 6 52.66 -26.42 -33.31
N ASP A 7 53.39 -26.64 -32.21
CA ASP A 7 52.94 -26.21 -30.84
C ASP A 7 52.93 -24.70 -30.68
N GLY A 8 53.87 -23.99 -31.32
CA GLY A 8 53.94 -22.53 -31.27
C GLY A 8 52.77 -21.81 -31.96
N TYR A 9 52.31 -22.35 -33.10
CA TYR A 9 51.18 -21.80 -33.87
C TYR A 9 49.84 -22.07 -33.19
N PHE A 10 49.68 -23.25 -32.59
CA PHE A 10 48.44 -23.62 -31.90
C PHE A 10 48.24 -22.81 -30.62
N SER A 11 49.34 -22.58 -29.86
CA SER A 11 49.32 -21.77 -28.65
C SER A 11 49.01 -20.29 -28.93
N SER A 12 49.61 -19.70 -29.98
CA SER A 12 49.36 -18.31 -30.34
C SER A 12 47.96 -18.08 -30.89
N TYR A 13 47.37 -19.06 -31.61
CA TYR A 13 46.01 -19.01 -32.15
C TYR A 13 44.95 -19.09 -31.02
N LEU A 14 45.14 -19.98 -30.04
CA LEU A 14 44.29 -20.07 -28.87
C LEU A 14 44.39 -18.81 -28.01
N LEU A 15 45.58 -18.24 -27.85
CA LEU A 15 45.76 -16.99 -27.09
C LEU A 15 45.04 -15.80 -27.77
N SER A 16 45.06 -15.72 -29.12
CA SER A 16 44.41 -14.65 -29.84
C SER A 16 42.87 -14.73 -29.73
N ILE A 17 42.31 -15.93 -29.78
CA ILE A 17 40.86 -16.13 -29.54
C ILE A 17 40.49 -15.77 -28.12
N TYR A 18 41.34 -16.13 -27.14
CA TYR A 18 41.10 -15.84 -25.73
C TYR A 18 41.12 -14.33 -25.44
N VAL A 19 42.06 -13.61 -26.06
CA VAL A 19 42.24 -12.16 -25.82
C VAL A 19 41.14 -11.32 -26.51
N GLU A 20 40.63 -11.77 -27.67
CA GLU A 20 39.64 -10.98 -28.42
C GLU A 20 38.18 -11.30 -28.11
N GLU A 21 37.85 -12.54 -27.79
CA GLU A 21 36.46 -12.98 -27.57
C GLU A 21 35.98 -12.76 -26.16
N ILE A 22 36.83 -12.94 -25.14
CA ILE A 22 36.45 -12.76 -23.73
C ILE A 22 35.99 -11.33 -23.44
N PRO A 23 36.67 -10.26 -23.83
CA PRO A 23 36.22 -8.90 -23.58
C PRO A 23 34.90 -8.57 -24.31
N LYS A 24 34.68 -9.11 -25.48
CA LYS A 24 33.40 -8.96 -26.22
C LYS A 24 32.26 -9.67 -25.47
N MET A 25 32.51 -10.87 -24.99
CA MET A 25 31.53 -11.66 -24.21
C MET A 25 31.20 -11.00 -22.88
N LEU A 26 32.19 -10.52 -22.16
CA LEU A 26 32.01 -9.77 -20.89
C LEU A 26 31.24 -8.48 -21.12
N ARG A 27 31.51 -7.75 -22.20
CA ARG A 27 30.78 -6.53 -22.57
C ARG A 27 29.31 -6.85 -22.89
N LYS A 28 29.01 -7.92 -23.64
CA LYS A 28 27.65 -8.37 -23.96
C LYS A 28 26.90 -8.76 -22.69
N GLN A 29 27.52 -9.51 -21.77
CA GLN A 29 26.93 -9.89 -20.50
C GLN A 29 26.60 -8.66 -19.64
N ARG A 30 27.50 -7.69 -19.53
CA ARG A 30 27.25 -6.44 -18.80
C ARG A 30 26.06 -5.67 -19.37
N ILE A 31 25.95 -5.56 -20.69
CA ILE A 31 24.82 -4.90 -21.35
C ILE A 31 23.52 -5.64 -21.03
N ILE A 32 23.49 -6.96 -21.14
CA ILE A 32 22.31 -7.76 -20.81
C ILE A 32 21.89 -7.54 -19.35
N THR A 33 22.85 -7.60 -18.42
CA THR A 33 22.58 -7.37 -16.98
C THR A 33 22.01 -5.98 -16.71
N VAL A 34 22.58 -4.94 -17.32
CA VAL A 34 22.09 -3.56 -17.17
C VAL A 34 20.67 -3.41 -17.75
N VAL A 35 20.42 -3.95 -18.93
CA VAL A 35 19.09 -3.91 -19.57
C VAL A 35 18.06 -4.66 -18.70
N THR A 36 18.41 -5.84 -18.19
CA THR A 36 17.53 -6.62 -17.31
C THR A 36 17.23 -5.85 -16.05
N LEU A 37 18.21 -5.20 -15.43
CA LEU A 37 18.01 -4.38 -14.23
C LEU A 37 17.09 -3.19 -14.51
N ILE A 38 17.27 -2.50 -15.63
CA ILE A 38 16.40 -1.38 -16.04
C ILE A 38 14.96 -1.85 -16.23
N VAL A 39 14.75 -2.96 -16.94
CA VAL A 39 13.41 -3.54 -17.18
C VAL A 39 12.76 -3.92 -15.84
N PHE A 40 13.53 -4.53 -14.94
CA PHE A 40 13.04 -4.88 -13.61
C PHE A 40 12.65 -3.63 -12.81
N LEU A 41 13.47 -2.59 -12.79
CA LEU A 41 13.18 -1.33 -12.09
C LEU A 41 11.95 -0.64 -12.68
N VAL A 42 11.82 -0.58 -14.00
CA VAL A 42 10.64 -0.03 -14.67
C VAL A 42 9.39 -0.83 -14.30
N GLY A 43 9.48 -2.16 -14.26
CA GLY A 43 8.39 -3.04 -13.83
C GLY A 43 7.96 -2.76 -12.39
N VAL A 44 8.92 -2.65 -11.46
CA VAL A 44 8.65 -2.34 -10.05
C VAL A 44 8.01 -0.96 -9.89
N VAL A 45 8.56 0.07 -10.53
CA VAL A 45 8.01 1.43 -10.50
C VAL A 45 6.61 1.46 -11.09
N SER A 46 6.39 0.83 -12.25
CA SER A 46 5.07 0.73 -12.87
C SER A 46 4.08 0.02 -11.95
N TYR A 47 4.47 -1.11 -11.34
CA TYR A 47 3.64 -1.84 -10.39
C TYR A 47 3.25 -0.97 -9.18
N VAL A 48 4.21 -0.29 -8.55
CA VAL A 48 3.96 0.57 -7.38
C VAL A 48 3.02 1.73 -7.72
N TYR A 49 3.13 2.29 -8.93
CA TYR A 49 2.27 3.40 -9.37
C TYR A 49 0.88 2.95 -9.82
N THR A 50 0.74 1.76 -10.36
CA THR A 50 -0.50 1.27 -10.98
C THR A 50 -1.13 0.09 -10.24
N ALA A 51 -0.44 -0.47 -9.21
CA ALA A 51 -0.97 -1.57 -8.43
C ALA A 51 -2.38 -1.25 -7.94
N PRO A 52 -3.36 -2.11 -8.17
CA PRO A 52 -4.69 -1.93 -7.64
C PRO A 52 -4.59 -1.93 -6.12
N TYR A 53 -5.26 -0.98 -5.49
CA TYR A 53 -5.33 -0.86 -4.03
C TYR A 53 -6.23 -1.97 -3.46
N ALA A 54 -5.99 -3.19 -3.84
CA ALA A 54 -6.67 -4.34 -3.26
C ALA A 54 -6.18 -4.52 -1.84
N GLY A 55 -7.12 -4.63 -0.94
CA GLY A 55 -6.93 -4.66 0.49
C GLY A 55 -5.77 -5.52 0.99
N ASN A 56 -5.45 -5.29 2.18
CA ASN A 56 -4.35 -5.78 3.00
C ASN A 56 -4.09 -7.31 3.07
N ALA A 57 -4.16 -8.11 2.02
CA ALA A 57 -3.94 -9.56 2.07
C ALA A 57 -2.78 -10.05 1.19
N GLY A 58 -1.71 -10.57 1.79
CA GLY A 58 -0.58 -11.21 1.09
C GLY A 58 0.25 -10.24 0.23
N PHE A 59 0.71 -10.68 -0.93
CA PHE A 59 1.43 -9.86 -1.92
C PHE A 59 0.57 -8.74 -2.49
N SER A 60 -0.76 -8.92 -2.50
CA SER A 60 -1.73 -7.89 -2.89
C SER A 60 -1.91 -6.78 -1.84
N ARG A 61 -1.31 -6.93 -0.68
CA ARG A 61 -1.26 -5.93 0.42
C ARG A 61 -0.19 -4.86 0.26
N MET A 62 0.57 -4.86 -0.82
CA MET A 62 1.51 -3.75 -1.03
C MET A 62 0.72 -2.44 -1.18
N PRO A 63 0.90 -1.50 -0.25
CA PRO A 63 0.20 -0.24 -0.32
C PRO A 63 0.66 0.47 -1.58
N GLY A 64 -0.27 0.79 -2.48
CA GLY A 64 0.02 1.69 -3.58
C GLY A 64 0.41 3.08 -3.06
N VAL A 65 0.89 3.93 -3.94
CA VAL A 65 1.26 5.32 -3.62
C VAL A 65 0.26 6.34 -4.16
N ARG A 66 -0.64 5.91 -5.06
CA ARG A 66 -1.64 6.78 -5.70
C ARG A 66 -3.01 6.56 -5.07
N ILE A 67 -3.60 7.64 -4.57
CA ILE A 67 -4.96 7.57 -4.05
C ILE A 67 -6.02 7.52 -5.17
N GLY A 68 -5.73 8.15 -6.34
CA GLY A 68 -6.69 8.22 -7.45
C GLY A 68 -7.95 9.02 -7.13
N GLY A 69 -8.99 8.82 -7.93
CA GLY A 69 -10.26 9.55 -7.80
C GLY A 69 -10.19 10.98 -8.34
N ASN A 70 -11.34 11.67 -8.31
CA ASN A 70 -11.48 13.06 -8.73
C ASN A 70 -11.37 13.96 -7.51
N LEU A 71 -10.39 14.85 -7.47
CA LEU A 71 -10.28 15.84 -6.39
C LEU A 71 -11.51 16.74 -6.42
N THR A 72 -12.26 16.74 -5.34
CA THR A 72 -13.57 17.38 -5.24
C THR A 72 -13.59 18.26 -3.97
N ALA A 73 -14.31 19.35 -4.01
CA ALA A 73 -14.57 20.14 -2.81
C ALA A 73 -15.35 19.30 -1.80
N ALA A 74 -14.97 19.42 -0.54
CA ALA A 74 -15.64 18.66 0.52
C ALA A 74 -17.10 19.10 0.65
N PRO A 75 -18.05 18.19 0.80
CA PRO A 75 -19.43 18.51 1.06
C PRO A 75 -19.59 19.09 2.47
N LYS A 76 -20.72 19.71 2.73
CA LYS A 76 -21.07 20.18 4.08
C LYS A 76 -21.42 19.05 5.04
N ASP A 77 -21.81 17.89 4.50
CA ASP A 77 -22.21 16.72 5.26
C ASP A 77 -21.74 15.45 4.54
N PHE A 78 -20.95 14.65 5.21
CA PHE A 78 -20.42 13.39 4.69
C PHE A 78 -21.37 12.19 4.95
N SER A 79 -22.47 12.37 5.66
CA SER A 79 -23.40 11.29 5.99
C SER A 79 -23.96 10.59 4.75
N SER A 80 -24.12 11.32 3.64
CA SER A 80 -24.57 10.77 2.35
C SER A 80 -23.64 9.71 1.76
N PHE A 81 -22.36 9.68 2.16
CA PHE A 81 -21.39 8.68 1.71
C PHE A 81 -21.49 7.36 2.47
N ASN A 82 -22.31 7.27 3.51
CA ASN A 82 -22.45 6.05 4.28
C ASN A 82 -23.01 4.88 3.46
N ASP A 83 -23.73 5.16 2.39
CA ASP A 83 -24.28 4.15 1.48
C ASP A 83 -23.34 3.83 0.31
N ALA A 84 -22.27 4.61 0.12
CA ALA A 84 -21.27 4.40 -0.95
C ALA A 84 -20.31 3.21 -0.68
N GLY A 85 -20.43 2.57 0.47
CA GLY A 85 -19.60 1.43 0.84
C GLY A 85 -19.15 1.46 2.29
N THR A 86 -18.32 0.48 2.67
CA THR A 86 -17.80 0.36 4.04
C THR A 86 -16.38 0.88 4.19
N ASN A 87 -15.68 1.04 3.06
CA ASN A 87 -14.26 1.39 3.01
C ASN A 87 -14.02 2.68 2.25
N LEU A 88 -13.08 3.45 2.74
CA LEU A 88 -12.44 4.53 2.02
C LEU A 88 -10.95 4.19 1.79
N ILE A 89 -10.31 4.97 0.93
CA ILE A 89 -8.87 4.96 0.74
C ILE A 89 -8.33 6.26 1.35
N MET A 90 -7.33 6.14 2.21
CA MET A 90 -6.66 7.25 2.86
C MET A 90 -5.22 7.33 2.41
N LYS A 91 -4.71 8.54 2.24
CA LYS A 91 -3.30 8.85 2.04
C LYS A 91 -2.94 10.08 2.84
N LEU A 92 -1.96 9.96 3.73
CA LEU A 92 -1.35 11.11 4.38
C LEU A 92 -0.32 11.79 3.46
N ASP A 93 -0.17 13.08 3.62
CA ASP A 93 0.87 13.85 2.93
C ASP A 93 2.26 13.49 3.46
N GLY A 94 3.28 13.62 2.61
CA GLY A 94 4.69 13.34 2.93
C GLY A 94 5.12 11.87 2.75
N PHE A 95 6.21 11.48 3.40
CA PHE A 95 6.85 10.16 3.25
C PHE A 95 6.72 9.30 4.52
N PRO A 96 6.45 7.99 4.42
CA PRO A 96 6.18 7.21 3.21
C PRO A 96 4.79 7.51 2.61
N PRO A 97 4.65 7.55 1.27
CA PRO A 97 3.44 7.98 0.57
C PRO A 97 2.39 6.89 0.42
N PHE A 98 2.25 6.02 1.38
CA PHE A 98 1.37 4.86 1.28
C PHE A 98 -0.11 5.23 1.35
N VAL A 99 -0.94 4.47 0.63
CA VAL A 99 -2.39 4.48 0.78
C VAL A 99 -2.85 3.35 1.69
N VAL A 100 -3.88 3.61 2.47
CA VAL A 100 -4.44 2.67 3.45
C VAL A 100 -5.95 2.58 3.24
N TYR A 101 -6.50 1.37 3.35
CA TYR A 101 -7.94 1.16 3.38
C TYR A 101 -8.45 1.23 4.81
N LEU A 102 -9.46 2.04 5.05
CA LEU A 102 -10.05 2.23 6.36
C LEU A 102 -11.57 2.07 6.30
N ALA A 103 -12.14 1.44 7.31
CA ALA A 103 -13.56 1.54 7.57
C ALA A 103 -13.89 2.96 8.01
N PHE A 104 -15.01 3.52 7.54
CA PHE A 104 -15.37 4.90 7.81
C PHE A 104 -16.84 5.08 8.16
N ILE A 105 -17.13 6.22 8.78
CA ILE A 105 -18.47 6.76 8.95
C ILE A 105 -18.41 8.23 8.55
N GLY A 106 -19.30 8.61 7.61
CA GLY A 106 -19.54 10.02 7.30
C GLY A 106 -20.47 10.64 8.33
N THR A 107 -20.15 11.86 8.77
CA THR A 107 -20.95 12.69 9.66
C THR A 107 -21.07 14.11 9.12
N PRO A 108 -21.97 14.95 9.66
CA PRO A 108 -22.02 16.35 9.28
C PRO A 108 -20.68 17.10 9.53
N GLU A 109 -19.93 16.71 10.54
CA GLU A 109 -18.66 17.37 10.91
C GLU A 109 -17.49 16.88 10.03
N GLY A 110 -17.60 15.69 9.42
CA GLY A 110 -16.52 15.10 8.64
C GLY A 110 -16.60 13.58 8.53
N VAL A 111 -15.44 12.94 8.48
CA VAL A 111 -15.34 11.50 8.33
C VAL A 111 -14.64 10.89 9.55
N ILE A 112 -15.28 9.92 10.17
CA ILE A 112 -14.72 9.16 11.29
C ILE A 112 -14.06 7.90 10.75
N THR A 113 -12.83 7.66 11.16
CA THR A 113 -12.11 6.40 10.92
C THR A 113 -11.58 5.85 12.22
N GLY A 114 -11.26 4.57 12.23
CA GLY A 114 -10.66 3.94 13.39
C GLY A 114 -9.59 2.93 13.00
N THR A 115 -8.72 2.63 13.96
CA THR A 115 -7.69 1.62 13.83
C THR A 115 -7.48 0.89 15.16
N ARG A 116 -6.70 -0.19 15.13
CA ARG A 116 -6.29 -0.90 16.36
C ARG A 116 -5.37 -0.02 17.20
N PRO A 117 -5.26 -0.25 18.52
CA PRO A 117 -4.46 0.59 19.43
C PRO A 117 -2.98 0.65 19.07
N ASP A 118 -2.43 -0.09 18.29
CA ASP A 118 -1.05 -0.07 17.79
C ASP A 118 -1.00 0.13 16.27
N GLY A 119 -1.96 0.85 15.76
CA GLY A 119 -2.42 0.93 14.38
C GLY A 119 -1.41 1.25 13.29
N GLY A 120 -0.13 1.11 13.61
CA GLY A 120 0.93 1.24 12.63
C GLY A 120 1.38 2.70 12.42
N TYR A 121 1.99 2.98 11.27
CA TYR A 121 2.69 4.23 11.04
C TYR A 121 1.76 5.46 10.87
N TRP A 122 0.55 5.28 10.37
CA TRP A 122 -0.30 6.44 10.04
C TRP A 122 -0.88 7.15 11.27
N PRO A 123 -1.37 6.46 12.33
CA PRO A 123 -1.78 7.12 13.57
C PRO A 123 -0.62 7.86 14.24
N GLN A 124 0.54 7.23 14.29
CA GLN A 124 1.73 7.87 14.84
C GLN A 124 2.10 9.13 14.06
N ARG A 125 2.03 9.08 12.73
CA ARG A 125 2.30 10.23 11.87
C ARG A 125 1.33 11.38 12.13
N VAL A 126 0.03 11.11 12.32
CA VAL A 126 -0.95 12.14 12.69
C VAL A 126 -0.54 12.81 14.01
N ARG A 127 -0.14 12.01 15.01
CA ARG A 127 0.34 12.52 16.32
C ARG A 127 1.61 13.37 16.21
N ASP A 128 2.48 13.03 15.27
CA ASP A 128 3.73 13.75 15.00
C ASP A 128 3.53 15.02 14.13
N GLY A 129 2.26 15.40 13.85
CA GLY A 129 1.91 16.59 13.08
C GLY A 129 1.81 16.41 11.58
N GLY A 130 1.93 15.18 11.07
CA GLY A 130 1.65 14.82 9.67
C GLY A 130 0.17 14.45 9.48
N ASP A 131 -0.72 15.35 9.89
CA ASP A 131 -2.16 15.15 10.02
C ASP A 131 -2.95 15.52 8.76
N GLU A 132 -2.30 16.09 7.74
CA GLU A 132 -2.92 16.43 6.47
C GLU A 132 -2.85 15.27 5.47
N GLY A 133 -3.91 15.17 4.65
CA GLY A 133 -3.95 14.11 3.64
C GLY A 133 -5.20 14.16 2.77
N TRP A 134 -5.52 13.04 2.20
CA TRP A 134 -6.67 12.87 1.32
C TRP A 134 -7.46 11.62 1.71
N LEU A 135 -8.77 11.74 1.63
CA LEU A 135 -9.70 10.61 1.72
C LEU A 135 -10.40 10.45 0.37
N ARG A 136 -10.40 9.22 -0.15
CA ARG A 136 -11.19 8.86 -1.33
C ARG A 136 -12.35 7.96 -0.92
N ILE A 137 -13.57 8.40 -1.25
CA ILE A 137 -14.81 7.65 -1.07
C ILE A 137 -15.45 7.50 -2.45
N GLY A 138 -15.60 6.28 -2.93
CA GLY A 138 -16.01 6.03 -4.32
C GLY A 138 -15.03 6.67 -5.31
N ASP A 139 -15.53 7.54 -6.18
CA ASP A 139 -14.72 8.25 -7.18
C ASP A 139 -14.28 9.65 -6.75
N GLN A 140 -14.69 10.11 -5.57
CA GLN A 140 -14.40 11.44 -5.07
C GLN A 140 -13.25 11.41 -4.06
N THR A 141 -12.31 12.34 -4.19
CA THR A 141 -11.16 12.50 -3.30
C THR A 141 -11.23 13.89 -2.67
N PHE A 142 -11.12 13.93 -1.36
CA PHE A 142 -11.23 15.15 -0.54
C PHE A 142 -9.91 15.45 0.15
N ALA A 143 -9.50 16.71 0.16
CA ALA A 143 -8.39 17.17 0.97
C ALA A 143 -8.87 17.34 2.42
N MET A 144 -8.22 16.64 3.36
CA MET A 144 -8.71 16.48 4.73
C MET A 144 -7.57 16.62 5.74
N LYS A 145 -7.95 16.95 6.98
CA LYS A 145 -7.06 16.98 8.13
C LYS A 145 -7.58 16.05 9.22
N ALA A 146 -6.69 15.21 9.76
CA ALA A 146 -7.01 14.24 10.80
C ALA A 146 -6.78 14.79 12.19
N THR A 147 -7.70 14.49 13.11
CA THR A 147 -7.55 14.78 14.55
C THR A 147 -7.91 13.53 15.34
N GLU A 148 -7.04 13.09 16.23
CA GLU A 148 -7.34 11.96 17.12
C GLU A 148 -8.36 12.36 18.19
N ILE A 149 -9.37 11.53 18.40
CA ILE A 149 -10.37 11.70 19.44
C ILE A 149 -9.92 10.93 20.69
N LEU A 150 -9.59 11.64 21.75
CA LEU A 150 -9.05 11.07 22.97
C LEU A 150 -10.13 10.96 24.09
N GLY A 151 -9.79 10.18 25.12
CA GLY A 151 -10.64 10.02 26.30
C GLY A 151 -11.99 9.38 26.02
N ASP A 152 -13.00 9.73 26.82
CA ASP A 152 -14.34 9.13 26.75
C ASP A 152 -15.14 9.59 25.53
N ALA A 153 -14.76 10.69 24.90
CA ALA A 153 -15.42 11.22 23.71
C ALA A 153 -15.39 10.22 22.52
N LYS A 154 -14.43 9.30 22.52
CA LYS A 154 -14.34 8.25 21.47
C LYS A 154 -15.34 7.10 21.66
N LEU A 155 -15.87 6.89 22.88
CA LEU A 155 -16.69 5.70 23.18
C LEU A 155 -17.93 5.59 22.30
N PRO A 156 -18.79 6.62 22.15
CA PRO A 156 -19.94 6.55 21.26
C PRO A 156 -19.53 6.37 19.79
N LEU A 157 -18.39 6.90 19.39
CA LEU A 157 -17.90 6.76 18.02
C LEU A 157 -17.41 5.33 17.74
N ILE A 158 -16.85 4.65 18.74
CA ILE A 158 -16.45 3.25 18.66
C ILE A 158 -17.67 2.35 18.41
N GLU A 159 -18.76 2.58 19.11
CA GLU A 159 -20.00 1.80 18.95
C GLU A 159 -20.57 1.95 17.54
N LEU A 160 -20.50 3.13 16.95
CA LEU A 160 -20.90 3.37 15.56
C LEU A 160 -19.94 2.73 14.57
N TRP A 161 -18.64 2.82 14.82
CA TRP A 161 -17.58 2.39 13.88
C TRP A 161 -17.40 0.86 13.83
N ARG A 162 -17.46 0.15 14.97
CA ARG A 162 -17.22 -1.31 15.05
C ARG A 162 -18.01 -2.15 14.06
N PRO A 163 -19.35 -1.99 13.92
CA PRO A 163 -20.11 -2.77 12.97
C PRO A 163 -19.67 -2.54 11.52
N ARG A 164 -19.25 -1.30 11.20
CA ARG A 164 -18.74 -0.98 9.85
C ARG A 164 -17.38 -1.59 9.62
N ALA A 165 -16.50 -1.55 10.59
CA ALA A 165 -15.18 -2.17 10.53
C ALA A 165 -15.29 -3.71 10.33
N ALA A 166 -16.24 -4.35 10.98
CA ALA A 166 -16.50 -5.78 10.79
C ALA A 166 -16.97 -6.09 9.36
N ARG A 167 -17.91 -5.29 8.81
CA ARG A 167 -18.36 -5.44 7.41
C ARG A 167 -17.25 -5.17 6.41
N SER A 168 -16.44 -4.15 6.67
CA SER A 168 -15.28 -3.80 5.87
C SER A 168 -14.30 -4.97 5.74
N ARG A 169 -13.94 -5.60 6.86
CA ARG A 169 -13.04 -6.78 6.87
C ARG A 169 -13.61 -7.95 6.06
N ARG A 170 -14.91 -8.22 6.17
CA ARG A 170 -15.56 -9.27 5.37
C ARG A 170 -15.49 -8.97 3.88
N ALA A 171 -15.85 -7.76 3.47
CA ALA A 171 -15.80 -7.37 2.07
C ALA A 171 -14.38 -7.46 1.48
N ILE A 172 -13.36 -7.11 2.26
CA ILE A 172 -11.95 -7.25 1.85
C ILE A 172 -11.55 -8.72 1.70
N ALA A 173 -11.94 -9.58 2.65
CA ALA A 173 -11.63 -11.00 2.61
C ALA A 173 -12.35 -11.70 1.43
N GLU A 174 -13.60 -11.39 1.20
CA GLU A 174 -14.38 -11.88 0.05
C GLU A 174 -13.74 -11.46 -1.28
N ALA A 175 -13.33 -10.20 -1.41
CA ALA A 175 -12.65 -9.69 -2.60
C ALA A 175 -11.28 -10.36 -2.84
N ALA A 176 -10.61 -10.78 -1.78
CA ALA A 176 -9.35 -11.53 -1.85
C ALA A 176 -9.56 -13.04 -2.14
N GLY A 177 -10.80 -13.52 -2.23
CA GLY A 177 -11.11 -14.95 -2.36
C GLY A 177 -10.77 -15.76 -1.11
N GLU A 178 -10.52 -15.11 0.01
CA GLU A 178 -10.27 -15.74 1.30
C GLU A 178 -11.60 -16.19 1.91
N LYS A 179 -11.82 -17.49 2.01
CA LYS A 179 -12.88 -18.03 2.89
C LYS A 179 -12.40 -17.84 4.34
N LEU A 180 -12.96 -16.85 5.02
CA LEU A 180 -12.78 -16.75 6.47
C LEU A 180 -13.33 -18.03 7.11
N SER A 181 -12.47 -18.81 7.76
CA SER A 181 -12.92 -19.95 8.54
C SER A 181 -13.76 -19.43 9.73
N GLU A 182 -14.76 -20.21 10.15
CA GLU A 182 -15.58 -19.87 11.33
C GLU A 182 -14.72 -19.57 12.58
N ALA A 183 -13.58 -20.24 12.70
CA ALA A 183 -12.61 -19.98 13.76
C ALA A 183 -11.93 -18.61 13.64
N GLN A 184 -11.65 -18.14 12.43
CA GLN A 184 -11.10 -16.79 12.20
C GLN A 184 -12.16 -15.72 12.42
N GLU A 185 -13.42 -15.98 12.08
CA GLU A 185 -14.53 -15.09 12.40
C GLU A 185 -14.79 -15.00 13.91
N ALA A 186 -14.71 -16.10 14.62
CA ALA A 186 -14.84 -16.14 16.07
C ALA A 186 -13.65 -15.49 16.78
N GLY A 187 -12.42 -15.73 16.33
CA GLY A 187 -11.22 -15.09 16.84
C GLY A 187 -11.21 -13.56 16.60
N ASN A 188 -11.64 -13.13 15.44
CA ASN A 188 -11.79 -11.72 15.13
C ASN A 188 -12.87 -11.04 15.99
N ARG A 189 -13.97 -11.74 16.31
CA ARG A 189 -15.00 -11.24 17.23
C ARG A 189 -14.52 -11.16 18.68
N GLY A 190 -13.75 -12.14 19.14
CA GLY A 190 -13.26 -12.19 20.52
C GLY A 190 -12.11 -11.23 20.81
N SER A 191 -11.10 -11.18 19.95
CA SER A 191 -9.92 -10.32 20.17
C SER A 191 -10.20 -8.84 19.93
N ASP A 192 -11.02 -8.50 18.93
CA ASP A 192 -11.34 -7.10 18.60
C ASP A 192 -12.34 -6.45 19.58
N SER A 193 -13.13 -7.27 20.32
CA SER A 193 -14.06 -6.73 21.33
C SER A 193 -13.35 -6.22 22.58
N GLN A 194 -12.14 -6.70 22.87
CA GLN A 194 -11.37 -6.31 24.05
C GLN A 194 -10.43 -5.13 23.81
N LEU A 195 -10.06 -4.85 22.56
CA LEU A 195 -9.19 -3.73 22.22
C LEU A 195 -10.03 -2.46 22.03
N ILE A 196 -9.62 -1.38 22.71
CA ILE A 196 -10.20 -0.05 22.53
C ILE A 196 -9.55 0.59 21.31
N PRO A 197 -10.26 0.72 20.17
CA PRO A 197 -9.68 1.29 18.96
C PRO A 197 -9.30 2.77 19.14
N GLU A 198 -8.36 3.22 18.35
CA GLU A 198 -8.05 4.62 18.17
C GLU A 198 -8.99 5.21 17.13
N ILE A 199 -9.58 6.36 17.43
CA ILE A 199 -10.58 7.03 16.58
C ILE A 199 -10.04 8.37 16.12
N PHE A 200 -10.24 8.66 14.84
CA PHE A 200 -9.82 9.90 14.19
C PHE A 200 -10.99 10.54 13.47
N LEU A 201 -11.15 11.83 13.67
CA LEU A 201 -12.05 12.67 12.90
C LEU A 201 -11.26 13.39 11.80
N TRP A 202 -11.74 13.28 10.58
CA TRP A 202 -11.20 13.98 9.43
C TRP A 202 -12.12 15.11 9.03
N THR A 203 -11.61 16.31 9.04
CA THR A 203 -12.33 17.54 8.64
C THR A 203 -11.75 18.10 7.34
N PRO A 204 -12.55 18.80 6.52
CA PRO A 204 -12.04 19.49 5.33
C PRO A 204 -10.93 20.50 5.68
N ARG A 205 -9.94 20.63 4.81
CA ARG A 205 -8.88 21.63 4.89
C ARG A 205 -8.97 22.67 3.78
#